data_d50e208e2c283690b9cc92060f538774
#
_entry.id   d50e208e2c283690b9cc92060f538774
#
_cell.length_a   1.000
_cell.length_b   1.000
_cell.length_c   1.000
_cell.angle_alpha   90.00
_cell.angle_beta   90.00
_cell.angle_gamma   90.00
#
_symmetry.space_group_name_H-M   'P 1'
#
loop_
_entity.id
_entity.type
_entity.pdbx_description
1 polymer ?
#
loop_
_entity_poly.entity_id
_entity_poly.type
_entity_poly.pdbx_seq_one_letter_code
_entity_poly.pdbx_strand_id
1 'polypeptide(L)'
;MYNEDLILELGRKVKKGELSWQKATQEYNRIMNDNRSAEGIRYKYNSLNDDFEKPKEDVESETHFADGTITLEKSFTSKNKNLSQNDILEMYGYKVSEWEILNWTFNKWGKDGELNYQFKCKLRPKQHLTIQDTIEVAKELIGNDIKPFKVESVKKNKTLNDDRGIFCNIVDLHIDRRCYASATGVDYNIEKSEEIFNKIIDGLIKWQEVERVGHLFYTIGNDFFNYDNVNGTTSKGTPLVDANYRDMYKKGLELQIKALKTFKKYFNQIHCFLVAGNHDEILDYTLYLHLQQMFSEDRQYIFDEDYKKVKAFMFGDNAIFLSHGDIPAKKLTNALPDMFPRLWGDSKYRYYFQGHYHSNMEDKKTMPGLKRIQQDTMIPTDMYEYNGGYINTIKEQELYEFDKKDGEIGTRILR
;
A
#
# COMPACT_ATOMS: atom_id res chain seq x y z
N MET A 1 -9.79 -25.96 5.87
CA MET A 1 -10.53 -27.14 5.32
C MET A 1 -11.87 -27.20 6.05
N TYR A 2 -12.98 -27.51 5.38
CA TYR A 2 -14.29 -27.63 6.05
C TYR A 2 -14.34 -28.91 6.88
N ASN A 3 -14.94 -28.84 8.07
CA ASN A 3 -15.34 -30.03 8.81
C ASN A 3 -16.76 -30.43 8.32
N GLU A 4 -16.79 -31.43 7.43
CA GLU A 4 -18.00 -31.82 6.72
C GLU A 4 -19.07 -32.43 7.64
N ASP A 5 -18.65 -33.26 8.61
CA ASP A 5 -19.56 -33.85 9.58
C ASP A 5 -20.28 -32.81 10.44
N LEU A 6 -19.54 -31.78 10.91
CA LEU A 6 -20.12 -30.70 11.69
C LEU A 6 -21.09 -29.85 10.85
N ILE A 7 -20.78 -29.63 9.57
CA ILE A 7 -21.67 -28.92 8.65
C ILE A 7 -22.97 -29.69 8.42
N LEU A 8 -22.85 -31.01 8.22
CA LEU A 8 -24.04 -31.85 8.06
C LEU A 8 -24.90 -31.86 9.32
N GLU A 9 -24.30 -31.95 10.50
CA GLU A 9 -25.04 -31.89 11.77
C GLU A 9 -25.79 -30.59 11.95
N LEU A 10 -25.09 -29.45 11.83
CA LEU A 10 -25.67 -28.11 12.00
C LEU A 10 -26.73 -27.82 10.94
N GLY A 11 -26.48 -28.21 9.69
CA GLY A 11 -27.44 -28.04 8.60
C GLY A 11 -28.72 -28.85 8.80
N ARG A 12 -28.64 -30.08 9.35
CA ARG A 12 -29.82 -30.89 9.71
C ARG A 12 -30.67 -30.21 10.80
N LYS A 13 -30.02 -29.55 11.79
CA LYS A 13 -30.72 -28.76 12.82
C LYS A 13 -31.44 -27.57 12.20
N VAL A 14 -30.83 -26.92 11.19
CA VAL A 14 -31.49 -25.82 10.46
C VAL A 14 -32.70 -26.33 9.67
N LYS A 15 -32.58 -27.46 8.97
CA LYS A 15 -33.69 -28.05 8.20
C LYS A 15 -34.87 -28.47 9.08
N LYS A 16 -34.60 -28.88 10.33
CA LYS A 16 -35.63 -29.17 11.34
C LYS A 16 -36.23 -27.94 12.00
N GLY A 17 -35.75 -26.73 11.68
CA GLY A 17 -36.21 -25.49 12.28
C GLY A 17 -35.67 -25.20 13.69
N GLU A 18 -34.71 -25.99 14.17
CA GLU A 18 -34.10 -25.87 15.49
C GLU A 18 -33.09 -24.71 15.55
N LEU A 19 -32.44 -24.36 14.41
CA LEU A 19 -31.49 -23.27 14.27
C LEU A 19 -31.75 -22.43 13.01
N SER A 20 -31.28 -21.19 13.00
CA SER A 20 -31.14 -20.43 11.75
C SER A 20 -29.73 -20.65 11.15
N TRP A 21 -29.56 -20.41 9.84
CA TRP A 21 -28.24 -20.50 9.20
C TRP A 21 -27.21 -19.57 9.85
N GLN A 22 -27.62 -18.39 10.30
CA GLN A 22 -26.74 -17.46 11.03
C GLN A 22 -26.21 -18.08 12.33
N LYS A 23 -27.11 -18.69 13.13
CA LYS A 23 -26.71 -19.33 14.40
C LYS A 23 -25.86 -20.58 14.16
N ALA A 24 -26.21 -21.41 13.16
CA ALA A 24 -25.40 -22.56 12.78
C ALA A 24 -23.98 -22.15 12.36
N THR A 25 -23.86 -21.05 11.63
CA THR A 25 -22.56 -20.51 11.22
C THR A 25 -21.76 -19.97 12.41
N GLN A 26 -22.40 -19.26 13.32
CA GLN A 26 -21.73 -18.80 14.56
C GLN A 26 -21.21 -19.98 15.38
N GLU A 27 -21.98 -21.05 15.48
CA GLU A 27 -21.58 -22.27 16.21
C GLU A 27 -20.44 -22.99 15.49
N TYR A 28 -20.52 -23.13 14.16
CA TYR A 28 -19.43 -23.68 13.35
C TYR A 28 -18.13 -22.91 13.54
N ASN A 29 -18.18 -21.58 13.38
CA ASN A 29 -17.01 -20.73 13.51
C ASN A 29 -16.42 -20.75 14.91
N ARG A 30 -17.26 -20.86 15.96
CA ARG A 30 -16.81 -21.00 17.34
C ARG A 30 -16.06 -22.30 17.57
N ILE A 31 -16.59 -23.42 17.04
CA ILE A 31 -16.00 -24.76 17.23
C ILE A 31 -14.71 -24.91 16.42
N MET A 32 -14.72 -24.40 15.19
CA MET A 32 -13.57 -24.56 14.27
C MET A 32 -12.54 -23.42 14.37
N ASN A 33 -12.79 -22.42 15.21
CA ASN A 33 -12.00 -21.19 15.25
C ASN A 33 -11.81 -20.57 13.85
N ASP A 34 -12.91 -20.49 13.08
CA ASP A 34 -12.93 -20.07 11.67
C ASP A 34 -13.85 -18.82 11.52
N ASN A 35 -13.85 -18.19 10.36
CA ASN A 35 -14.65 -16.99 10.07
C ASN A 35 -15.40 -17.16 8.74
N ARG A 36 -16.27 -18.18 8.66
CA ARG A 36 -17.08 -18.47 7.47
C ARG A 36 -18.36 -17.64 7.46
N SER A 37 -18.87 -17.35 6.25
CA SER A 37 -20.18 -16.75 6.08
C SER A 37 -21.30 -17.77 6.21
N ALA A 38 -22.52 -17.31 6.51
CA ALA A 38 -23.70 -18.17 6.60
C ALA A 38 -24.02 -18.81 5.24
N GLU A 39 -23.79 -18.09 4.15
CA GLU A 39 -23.94 -18.60 2.80
C GLU A 39 -22.92 -19.68 2.50
N GLY A 40 -21.65 -19.50 2.88
CA GLY A 40 -20.60 -20.51 2.68
C GLY A 40 -20.88 -21.81 3.42
N ILE A 41 -21.35 -21.77 4.66
CA ILE A 41 -21.74 -22.98 5.43
C ILE A 41 -22.99 -23.64 4.81
N ARG A 42 -24.00 -22.86 4.44
CA ARG A 42 -25.20 -23.36 3.77
C ARG A 42 -24.88 -24.01 2.41
N TYR A 43 -24.02 -23.36 1.62
CA TYR A 43 -23.59 -23.91 0.33
C TYR A 43 -22.90 -25.28 0.50
N LYS A 44 -21.93 -25.35 1.42
CA LYS A 44 -21.21 -26.61 1.67
C LYS A 44 -22.14 -27.70 2.19
N TYR A 45 -23.10 -27.36 3.05
CA TYR A 45 -24.15 -28.30 3.49
C TYR A 45 -24.94 -28.86 2.30
N ASN A 46 -25.43 -27.98 1.43
CA ASN A 46 -26.21 -28.41 0.27
C ASN A 46 -25.37 -29.30 -0.69
N SER A 47 -24.08 -28.97 -0.88
CA SER A 47 -23.17 -29.76 -1.72
C SER A 47 -22.87 -31.16 -1.16
N LEU A 48 -23.03 -31.37 0.16
CA LEU A 48 -22.81 -32.67 0.83
C LEU A 48 -24.05 -33.54 0.86
N ASN A 49 -25.24 -32.99 0.62
CA ASN A 49 -26.53 -33.70 0.78
C ASN A 49 -27.18 -34.14 -0.54
N ASP A 50 -26.45 -34.27 -1.65
CA ASP A 50 -26.97 -34.66 -2.97
C ASP A 50 -28.21 -33.87 -3.48
N ASP A 51 -28.66 -32.84 -2.76
CA ASP A 51 -29.68 -31.88 -3.21
C ASP A 51 -29.16 -30.94 -4.30
N PHE A 52 -27.90 -31.13 -4.70
CA PHE A 52 -27.24 -30.37 -5.76
C PHE A 52 -27.27 -31.19 -7.05
N GLU A 53 -28.38 -31.14 -7.76
CA GLU A 53 -28.35 -31.45 -9.19
C GLU A 53 -27.42 -30.40 -9.86
N LYS A 54 -26.29 -30.87 -10.42
CA LYS A 54 -25.50 -30.02 -11.31
C LYS A 54 -26.42 -29.45 -12.39
N PRO A 55 -26.43 -28.14 -12.64
CA PRO A 55 -27.24 -27.57 -13.68
C PRO A 55 -26.98 -28.29 -15.02
N LYS A 56 -28.02 -28.54 -15.82
CA LYS A 56 -27.83 -28.93 -17.21
C LYS A 56 -27.19 -27.78 -17.96
N GLU A 57 -25.98 -27.97 -18.42
CA GLU A 57 -25.19 -26.97 -19.12
C GLU A 57 -25.59 -26.95 -20.60
N ASP A 58 -26.19 -25.86 -21.06
CA ASP A 58 -26.64 -25.72 -22.46
C ASP A 58 -25.62 -24.97 -23.34
N VAL A 59 -24.79 -24.10 -22.76
CA VAL A 59 -23.74 -23.36 -23.48
C VAL A 59 -22.54 -23.19 -22.56
N GLU A 60 -21.39 -23.64 -23.02
CA GLU A 60 -20.13 -23.48 -22.31
C GLU A 60 -19.06 -22.93 -23.24
N SER A 61 -18.54 -21.77 -22.90
CA SER A 61 -17.26 -21.34 -23.42
C SER A 61 -16.36 -20.83 -22.29
N GLU A 62 -15.14 -21.30 -22.34
CA GLU A 62 -14.08 -20.83 -21.44
C GLU A 62 -12.86 -20.55 -22.31
N THR A 63 -12.42 -19.30 -22.30
CA THR A 63 -11.30 -18.84 -23.12
C THR A 63 -10.20 -18.28 -22.21
N HIS A 64 -9.03 -18.89 -22.27
CA HIS A 64 -7.83 -18.45 -21.55
C HIS A 64 -6.98 -17.56 -22.46
N PHE A 65 -6.55 -16.42 -21.96
CA PHE A 65 -5.69 -15.47 -22.67
C PHE A 65 -4.25 -15.52 -22.15
N ALA A 66 -3.31 -15.12 -23.00
CA ALA A 66 -1.89 -15.12 -22.68
C ALA A 66 -1.52 -14.20 -21.49
N ASP A 67 -2.36 -13.20 -21.18
CA ASP A 67 -2.22 -12.30 -20.02
C ASP A 67 -2.78 -12.91 -18.72
N GLY A 68 -3.15 -14.19 -18.73
CA GLY A 68 -3.75 -14.90 -17.58
C GLY A 68 -5.23 -14.60 -17.36
N THR A 69 -5.85 -13.69 -18.13
CA THR A 69 -7.29 -13.45 -18.03
C THR A 69 -8.10 -14.60 -18.61
N ILE A 70 -9.30 -14.79 -18.08
CA ILE A 70 -10.23 -15.84 -18.54
C ILE A 70 -11.57 -15.20 -18.85
N THR A 71 -12.18 -15.59 -19.95
CA THR A 71 -13.58 -15.27 -20.23
C THR A 71 -14.42 -16.53 -20.09
N LEU A 72 -15.45 -16.44 -19.26
CA LEU A 72 -16.45 -17.50 -19.05
C LEU A 72 -17.78 -17.05 -19.64
N GLU A 73 -18.42 -17.93 -20.41
CA GLU A 73 -19.82 -17.77 -20.84
C GLU A 73 -20.53 -19.08 -20.57
N LYS A 74 -21.50 -19.06 -19.66
CA LYS A 74 -22.17 -20.25 -19.13
C LYS A 74 -23.67 -19.99 -19.07
N SER A 75 -24.46 -21.03 -19.35
CA SER A 75 -25.89 -21.07 -19.14
C SER A 75 -26.25 -22.29 -18.30
N PHE A 76 -27.13 -22.12 -17.34
CA PHE A 76 -27.59 -23.21 -16.47
C PHE A 76 -29.00 -22.97 -15.91
N THR A 77 -29.66 -24.02 -15.49
CA THR A 77 -30.96 -23.96 -14.83
C THR A 77 -30.81 -24.22 -13.34
N SER A 78 -31.48 -23.44 -12.50
CA SER A 78 -31.46 -23.64 -11.03
C SER A 78 -32.79 -23.30 -10.40
N LYS A 79 -33.12 -24.03 -9.33
CA LYS A 79 -34.27 -23.75 -8.46
C LYS A 79 -33.97 -22.64 -7.44
N ASN A 80 -32.68 -22.30 -7.26
CA ASN A 80 -32.29 -21.22 -6.37
C ASN A 80 -32.49 -19.86 -7.04
N LYS A 81 -33.40 -19.07 -6.49
CA LYS A 81 -33.81 -17.77 -7.07
C LYS A 81 -32.84 -16.62 -6.77
N ASN A 82 -31.87 -16.81 -5.85
CA ASN A 82 -31.00 -15.74 -5.33
C ASN A 82 -29.51 -16.15 -5.32
N LEU A 83 -28.99 -16.55 -6.50
CA LEU A 83 -27.56 -16.79 -6.65
C LEU A 83 -26.83 -15.44 -6.78
N SER A 84 -25.82 -15.23 -5.95
CA SER A 84 -24.90 -14.10 -6.10
C SER A 84 -23.83 -14.39 -7.16
N GLN A 85 -23.13 -13.34 -7.60
CA GLN A 85 -21.98 -13.48 -8.52
C GLN A 85 -20.93 -14.44 -7.95
N ASN A 86 -20.67 -14.36 -6.65
CA ASN A 86 -19.69 -15.20 -5.96
C ASN A 86 -20.11 -16.65 -5.94
N ASP A 87 -21.40 -16.94 -5.66
CA ASP A 87 -21.92 -18.31 -5.67
C ASP A 87 -21.76 -18.94 -7.05
N ILE A 88 -22.04 -18.16 -8.11
CA ILE A 88 -21.93 -18.65 -9.50
C ILE A 88 -20.47 -18.93 -9.84
N LEU A 89 -19.53 -18.06 -9.51
CA LEU A 89 -18.11 -18.27 -9.79
C LEU A 89 -17.55 -19.49 -9.04
N GLU A 90 -17.91 -19.65 -7.77
CA GLU A 90 -17.48 -20.80 -6.97
C GLU A 90 -18.04 -22.13 -7.52
N MET A 91 -19.26 -22.13 -8.10
CA MET A 91 -19.81 -23.31 -8.79
C MET A 91 -18.93 -23.80 -9.95
N TYR A 92 -18.24 -22.88 -10.62
CA TYR A 92 -17.32 -23.18 -11.72
C TYR A 92 -15.85 -23.28 -11.29
N GLY A 93 -15.56 -23.30 -9.97
CA GLY A 93 -14.22 -23.50 -9.43
C GLY A 93 -13.39 -22.21 -9.28
N TYR A 94 -13.97 -21.05 -9.53
CA TYR A 94 -13.29 -19.77 -9.42
C TYR A 94 -13.55 -19.13 -8.07
N LYS A 95 -12.56 -19.15 -7.17
CA LYS A 95 -12.68 -18.53 -5.84
C LYS A 95 -12.48 -17.03 -5.95
N VAL A 96 -13.38 -16.25 -5.36
CA VAL A 96 -13.31 -14.79 -5.31
C VAL A 96 -12.07 -14.28 -4.57
N SER A 97 -11.46 -15.08 -3.70
CA SER A 97 -10.17 -14.79 -3.08
C SER A 97 -9.01 -14.79 -4.07
N GLU A 98 -9.11 -15.56 -5.15
CA GLU A 98 -8.04 -15.80 -6.12
C GLU A 98 -8.27 -15.05 -7.45
N TRP A 99 -9.52 -14.63 -7.70
CA TRP A 99 -9.91 -14.05 -8.98
C TRP A 99 -10.63 -12.71 -8.79
N GLU A 100 -10.37 -11.77 -9.67
CA GLU A 100 -11.03 -10.47 -9.78
C GLU A 100 -11.99 -10.47 -10.97
N ILE A 101 -13.21 -9.98 -10.77
CA ILE A 101 -14.20 -9.83 -11.84
C ILE A 101 -13.96 -8.51 -12.55
N LEU A 102 -13.50 -8.55 -13.79
CA LEU A 102 -13.30 -7.34 -14.63
C LEU A 102 -14.59 -6.90 -15.32
N ASN A 103 -15.42 -7.84 -15.71
CA ASN A 103 -16.69 -7.59 -16.38
C ASN A 103 -17.68 -8.69 -16.00
N TRP A 104 -18.95 -8.34 -15.92
CA TRP A 104 -20.03 -9.26 -15.58
C TRP A 104 -21.32 -8.89 -16.30
N THR A 105 -21.86 -9.80 -17.12
CA THR A 105 -23.17 -9.70 -17.72
C THR A 105 -24.02 -10.86 -17.24
N PHE A 106 -25.25 -10.60 -16.81
CA PHE A 106 -26.08 -11.60 -16.18
C PHE A 106 -27.53 -11.46 -16.66
N ASN A 107 -28.08 -12.56 -17.15
CA ASN A 107 -29.48 -12.68 -17.56
C ASN A 107 -30.16 -13.78 -16.74
N LYS A 108 -31.41 -13.54 -16.38
CA LYS A 108 -32.22 -14.46 -15.63
C LYS A 108 -33.64 -14.46 -16.19
N TRP A 109 -34.15 -15.65 -16.52
CA TRP A 109 -35.53 -15.80 -17.01
C TRP A 109 -36.08 -17.18 -16.64
N GLY A 110 -37.41 -17.33 -16.60
CA GLY A 110 -38.11 -18.59 -16.33
C GLY A 110 -39.49 -18.37 -15.73
N LYS A 111 -40.30 -19.43 -15.70
CA LYS A 111 -41.61 -19.52 -15.05
C LYS A 111 -41.67 -20.79 -14.22
N ASP A 112 -42.55 -20.82 -13.23
CA ASP A 112 -43.00 -22.03 -12.52
C ASP A 112 -41.92 -22.82 -11.78
N GLY A 113 -41.00 -22.13 -11.08
CA GLY A 113 -40.12 -22.77 -10.07
C GLY A 113 -38.69 -23.08 -10.54
N GLU A 114 -38.44 -23.12 -11.83
CA GLU A 114 -37.08 -23.26 -12.39
C GLU A 114 -36.69 -21.98 -13.15
N LEU A 115 -35.47 -21.49 -12.91
CA LEU A 115 -34.94 -20.32 -13.54
C LEU A 115 -33.71 -20.67 -14.36
N ASN A 116 -33.70 -20.15 -15.60
CA ASN A 116 -32.52 -20.19 -16.45
C ASN A 116 -31.63 -19.01 -16.11
N TYR A 117 -30.36 -19.27 -16.06
CA TYR A 117 -29.32 -18.29 -15.81
C TYR A 117 -28.34 -18.32 -16.99
N GLN A 118 -27.96 -17.17 -17.46
CA GLN A 118 -26.86 -17.00 -18.39
C GLN A 118 -25.96 -15.90 -17.84
N PHE A 119 -24.67 -16.19 -17.79
CA PHE A 119 -23.71 -15.14 -17.46
C PHE A 119 -22.51 -15.20 -18.40
N LYS A 120 -21.91 -14.03 -18.57
CA LYS A 120 -20.64 -13.84 -19.22
C LYS A 120 -19.78 -12.97 -18.32
N CYS A 121 -18.59 -13.43 -18.00
CA CYS A 121 -17.68 -12.66 -17.18
C CYS A 121 -16.26 -12.75 -17.73
N LYS A 122 -15.49 -11.70 -17.47
CA LYS A 122 -14.04 -11.72 -17.66
C LYS A 122 -13.39 -11.67 -16.28
N LEU A 123 -12.54 -12.64 -16.02
CA LEU A 123 -11.81 -12.80 -14.76
C LEU A 123 -10.33 -12.54 -14.97
N ARG A 124 -9.69 -11.96 -13.97
CA ARG A 124 -8.24 -11.84 -13.88
C ARG A 124 -7.76 -12.49 -12.59
N PRO A 125 -6.67 -13.30 -12.61
CA PRO A 125 -6.09 -13.79 -11.37
C PRO A 125 -5.71 -12.58 -10.50
N LYS A 126 -6.09 -12.60 -9.24
CA LYS A 126 -5.55 -11.65 -8.28
C LYS A 126 -4.09 -12.04 -8.06
N GLN A 127 -3.21 -11.34 -8.71
CA GLN A 127 -1.79 -11.47 -8.42
C GLN A 127 -1.54 -10.90 -7.02
N HIS A 128 -1.49 -11.76 -6.03
CA HIS A 128 -0.84 -11.44 -4.77
C HIS A 128 0.67 -11.54 -5.02
N LEU A 129 1.21 -10.49 -5.68
CA LEU A 129 2.66 -10.34 -5.73
C LEU A 129 3.13 -10.25 -4.28
N THR A 130 3.99 -11.15 -3.89
CA THR A 130 4.70 -10.99 -2.62
C THR A 130 5.67 -9.82 -2.76
N ILE A 131 6.10 -9.25 -1.64
CA ILE A 131 7.18 -8.24 -1.66
C ILE A 131 8.39 -8.77 -2.43
N GLN A 132 8.68 -10.06 -2.29
CA GLN A 132 9.79 -10.70 -3.00
C GLN A 132 9.56 -10.73 -4.52
N ASP A 133 8.35 -11.07 -4.98
CA ASP A 133 7.99 -11.05 -6.41
C ASP A 133 8.12 -9.63 -6.98
N THR A 134 7.68 -8.62 -6.23
CA THR A 134 7.80 -7.20 -6.60
C THR A 134 9.27 -6.79 -6.75
N ILE A 135 10.12 -7.21 -5.81
CA ILE A 135 11.57 -6.96 -5.88
C ILE A 135 12.18 -7.65 -7.09
N GLU A 136 11.80 -8.88 -7.41
CA GLU A 136 12.32 -9.62 -8.56
C GLU A 136 11.91 -8.94 -9.88
N VAL A 137 10.64 -8.55 -10.03
CA VAL A 137 10.17 -7.78 -11.18
C VAL A 137 10.90 -6.44 -11.30
N ALA A 138 11.09 -5.72 -10.20
CA ALA A 138 11.84 -4.47 -10.21
C ALA A 138 13.30 -4.67 -10.62
N LYS A 139 13.97 -5.73 -10.16
CA LYS A 139 15.34 -6.08 -10.57
C LYS A 139 15.45 -6.43 -12.05
N GLU A 140 14.47 -7.15 -12.60
CA GLU A 140 14.39 -7.45 -14.02
C GLU A 140 14.20 -6.19 -14.87
N LEU A 141 13.31 -5.27 -14.44
CA LEU A 141 13.07 -3.99 -15.12
C LEU A 141 14.29 -3.08 -15.13
N ILE A 142 15.04 -3.05 -14.03
CA ILE A 142 16.25 -2.23 -13.90
C ILE A 142 17.39 -2.78 -14.77
N GLY A 143 17.47 -4.11 -14.94
CA GLY A 143 18.56 -4.77 -15.65
C GLY A 143 19.92 -4.61 -14.95
N ASN A 144 20.95 -5.26 -15.52
CA ASN A 144 22.33 -5.17 -15.01
C ASN A 144 23.12 -3.98 -15.59
N ASP A 145 22.47 -3.11 -16.37
CA ASP A 145 23.16 -2.08 -17.18
C ASP A 145 23.24 -0.70 -16.52
N ILE A 146 22.67 -0.53 -15.31
CA ILE A 146 22.79 0.73 -14.58
C ILE A 146 24.21 0.84 -14.04
N LYS A 147 24.95 1.78 -14.60
CA LYS A 147 26.31 2.06 -14.12
C LYS A 147 26.26 3.01 -12.94
N PRO A 148 26.97 2.69 -11.85
CA PRO A 148 27.13 3.61 -10.73
C PRO A 148 27.70 4.96 -11.18
N PHE A 149 27.28 6.04 -10.52
CA PHE A 149 27.90 7.32 -10.71
C PHE A 149 29.38 7.27 -10.26
N LYS A 150 30.26 7.93 -11.02
CA LYS A 150 31.63 8.11 -10.58
C LYS A 150 31.66 8.85 -9.25
N VAL A 151 32.31 8.25 -8.28
CA VAL A 151 32.42 8.83 -6.93
C VAL A 151 33.42 9.99 -6.98
N GLU A 152 32.91 11.20 -6.77
CA GLU A 152 33.74 12.33 -6.37
C GLU A 152 33.95 12.24 -4.86
N SER A 153 35.17 12.01 -4.40
CA SER A 153 35.45 11.90 -2.97
C SER A 153 35.19 13.25 -2.28
N VAL A 154 34.13 13.30 -1.50
CA VAL A 154 33.87 14.44 -0.59
C VAL A 154 34.51 14.09 0.76
N LYS A 155 35.44 14.91 1.22
CA LYS A 155 35.99 14.76 2.56
C LYS A 155 34.92 15.04 3.60
N LYS A 156 34.86 14.18 4.62
CA LYS A 156 33.98 14.38 5.78
C LYS A 156 34.16 15.81 6.32
N ASN A 157 33.06 16.54 6.44
CA ASN A 157 33.07 17.90 6.98
C ASN A 157 33.10 17.83 8.51
N LYS A 158 34.27 18.04 9.11
CA LYS A 158 34.46 18.01 10.55
C LYS A 158 33.71 19.10 11.35
N THR A 159 33.13 20.07 10.66
CA THR A 159 32.35 21.14 11.32
C THR A 159 30.89 20.78 11.50
N LEU A 160 30.44 19.64 10.95
CA LEU A 160 29.08 19.12 11.17
C LEU A 160 29.04 18.29 12.43
N ASN A 161 27.91 18.33 13.12
CA ASN A 161 27.68 17.56 14.36
C ASN A 161 27.15 16.17 13.99
N ASP A 162 27.99 15.12 14.12
CA ASP A 162 27.61 13.74 13.87
C ASP A 162 26.77 13.10 14.99
N ASP A 163 26.54 13.78 16.10
CA ASP A 163 25.61 13.32 17.13
C ASP A 163 24.18 13.80 16.87
N ARG A 164 23.99 14.62 15.83
CA ARG A 164 22.69 15.14 15.41
C ARG A 164 22.39 14.72 13.98
N GLY A 165 21.10 14.55 13.69
CA GLY A 165 20.59 14.21 12.37
C GLY A 165 19.22 14.78 12.07
N ILE A 166 18.96 15.08 10.81
CA ILE A 166 17.64 15.51 10.32
C ILE A 166 16.94 14.29 9.72
N PHE A 167 15.67 14.08 10.08
CA PHE A 167 14.77 13.13 9.44
C PHE A 167 13.85 13.89 8.48
N CYS A 168 13.90 13.50 7.21
CA CYS A 168 13.09 14.02 6.12
C CYS A 168 12.28 12.89 5.51
N ASN A 169 11.00 12.84 5.84
CA ASN A 169 10.04 11.85 5.35
C ASN A 169 9.02 12.58 4.47
N ILE A 170 9.26 12.61 3.17
CA ILE A 170 8.30 13.19 2.22
C ILE A 170 7.19 12.16 2.00
N VAL A 171 5.94 12.53 2.30
CA VAL A 171 4.78 11.65 2.22
C VAL A 171 3.79 12.16 1.18
N ASP A 172 3.13 11.21 0.50
CA ASP A 172 1.94 11.47 -0.31
C ASP A 172 2.15 12.60 -1.35
N LEU A 173 3.29 12.61 -2.08
CA LEU A 173 3.55 13.61 -3.12
C LEU A 173 2.70 13.35 -4.37
N HIS A 174 2.37 12.09 -4.65
CA HIS A 174 1.51 11.68 -5.75
C HIS A 174 1.86 12.36 -7.08
N ILE A 175 3.10 12.23 -7.57
CA ILE A 175 3.51 12.76 -8.88
C ILE A 175 2.52 12.23 -9.95
N ASP A 176 2.08 13.12 -10.84
CA ASP A 176 1.05 12.91 -11.87
C ASP A 176 -0.38 12.76 -11.35
N ARG A 177 -0.65 13.09 -10.07
CA ARG A 177 -2.03 13.35 -9.62
C ARG A 177 -2.56 14.59 -10.35
N ARG A 178 -3.82 14.55 -10.78
CA ARG A 178 -4.44 15.67 -11.51
C ARG A 178 -5.51 16.31 -10.64
N CYS A 179 -5.31 17.59 -10.31
CA CYS A 179 -6.33 18.46 -9.75
C CYS A 179 -6.53 19.64 -10.68
N TYR A 180 -7.76 20.09 -10.80
CA TYR A 180 -8.14 21.21 -11.65
C TYR A 180 -8.71 22.33 -10.80
N ALA A 181 -8.20 23.57 -10.98
CA ALA A 181 -8.66 24.74 -10.25
C ALA A 181 -10.16 24.98 -10.41
N SER A 182 -10.74 24.62 -11.55
CA SER A 182 -12.20 24.69 -11.78
C SER A 182 -13.02 23.74 -10.88
N ALA A 183 -12.40 22.70 -10.33
CA ALA A 183 -13.06 21.69 -9.50
C ALA A 183 -12.78 21.87 -8.01
N THR A 184 -11.52 22.10 -7.64
CA THR A 184 -11.08 22.16 -6.22
C THR A 184 -10.37 23.47 -5.86
N GLY A 185 -10.30 24.42 -6.79
CA GLY A 185 -9.71 25.75 -6.56
C GLY A 185 -8.20 25.82 -6.82
N VAL A 186 -7.51 24.68 -7.00
CA VAL A 186 -6.05 24.61 -7.21
C VAL A 186 -5.71 23.60 -8.28
N ASP A 187 -4.80 23.96 -9.20
CA ASP A 187 -4.25 23.03 -10.16
C ASP A 187 -3.10 22.22 -9.55
N TYR A 188 -3.07 20.92 -9.84
CA TYR A 188 -1.96 20.04 -9.51
C TYR A 188 -1.65 19.10 -10.69
N ASN A 189 -0.37 18.94 -10.99
CA ASN A 189 0.15 18.15 -12.11
C ASN A 189 1.65 17.84 -11.84
N ILE A 190 2.33 17.24 -12.82
CA ILE A 190 3.76 16.87 -12.70
C ILE A 190 4.63 18.11 -12.40
N GLU A 191 4.37 19.24 -13.04
CA GLU A 191 5.15 20.47 -12.84
C GLU A 191 4.96 21.04 -11.42
N LYS A 192 3.75 21.00 -10.91
CA LYS A 192 3.44 21.43 -9.54
C LYS A 192 4.01 20.48 -8.49
N SER A 193 4.01 19.18 -8.75
CA SER A 193 4.69 18.22 -7.87
C SER A 193 6.21 18.48 -7.80
N GLU A 194 6.84 18.82 -8.94
CA GLU A 194 8.25 19.25 -8.97
C GLU A 194 8.49 20.52 -8.17
N GLU A 195 7.63 21.54 -8.29
CA GLU A 195 7.73 22.80 -7.52
C GLU A 195 7.67 22.50 -6.01
N ILE A 196 6.71 21.67 -5.56
CA ILE A 196 6.55 21.30 -4.16
C ILE A 196 7.76 20.49 -3.67
N PHE A 197 8.18 19.48 -4.43
CA PHE A 197 9.36 18.69 -4.07
C PHE A 197 10.60 19.56 -3.90
N ASN A 198 10.90 20.44 -4.87
CA ASN A 198 12.04 21.33 -4.79
C ASN A 198 11.92 22.29 -3.59
N LYS A 199 10.73 22.80 -3.27
CA LYS A 199 10.49 23.64 -2.10
C LYS A 199 10.82 22.91 -0.78
N ILE A 200 10.46 21.61 -0.68
CA ILE A 200 10.79 20.79 0.48
C ILE A 200 12.32 20.63 0.58
N ILE A 201 12.99 20.28 -0.51
CA ILE A 201 14.45 20.09 -0.54
C ILE A 201 15.18 21.41 -0.19
N ASP A 202 14.75 22.53 -0.77
CA ASP A 202 15.34 23.84 -0.46
C ASP A 202 15.12 24.23 1.01
N GLY A 203 13.95 23.93 1.57
CA GLY A 203 13.65 24.14 2.97
C GLY A 203 14.54 23.31 3.91
N LEU A 204 14.75 22.04 3.56
CA LEU A 204 15.67 21.14 4.26
C LEU A 204 17.11 21.71 4.23
N ILE A 205 17.60 22.12 3.07
CA ILE A 205 18.97 22.62 2.94
C ILE A 205 19.16 23.92 3.71
N LYS A 206 18.21 24.85 3.64
CA LYS A 206 18.25 26.10 4.44
C LYS A 206 18.29 25.83 5.95
N TRP A 207 17.57 24.79 6.40
CA TRP A 207 17.61 24.39 7.81
C TRP A 207 18.94 23.74 8.17
N GLN A 208 19.45 22.85 7.32
CA GLN A 208 20.76 22.21 7.48
C GLN A 208 21.92 23.21 7.56
N GLU A 209 21.88 24.31 6.79
CA GLU A 209 22.91 25.37 6.82
C GLU A 209 22.98 26.07 8.20
N VAL A 210 21.85 26.10 8.93
CA VAL A 210 21.77 26.63 10.29
C VAL A 210 22.19 25.59 11.33
N GLU A 211 21.57 24.40 11.28
CA GLU A 211 21.75 23.37 12.31
C GLU A 211 23.06 22.59 12.18
N ARG A 212 23.60 22.47 10.97
CA ARG A 212 24.91 21.87 10.67
C ARG A 212 25.07 20.46 11.22
N VAL A 213 24.04 19.64 11.04
CA VAL A 213 24.02 18.22 11.49
C VAL A 213 24.81 17.31 10.55
N GLY A 214 25.33 16.18 11.06
CA GLY A 214 26.13 15.25 10.29
C GLY A 214 25.34 14.25 9.48
N HIS A 215 24.12 13.91 9.92
CA HIS A 215 23.30 12.83 9.35
C HIS A 215 22.01 13.34 8.73
N LEU A 216 21.66 12.78 7.58
CA LEU A 216 20.31 12.85 7.00
C LEU A 216 19.71 11.46 6.99
N PHE A 217 18.49 11.32 7.50
CA PHE A 217 17.63 10.14 7.36
C PHE A 217 16.51 10.49 6.37
N TYR A 218 16.51 9.85 5.22
CA TYR A 218 15.67 10.21 4.09
C TYR A 218 14.85 9.01 3.61
N THR A 219 13.55 9.19 3.49
CA THR A 219 12.66 8.18 2.92
C THR A 219 12.50 8.35 1.43
N ILE A 220 12.44 7.25 0.70
CA ILE A 220 12.18 7.16 -0.73
C ILE A 220 10.92 6.33 -0.90
N GLY A 221 9.99 6.78 -1.74
CA GLY A 221 8.67 6.20 -1.88
C GLY A 221 7.62 6.93 -1.07
N ASN A 222 6.73 6.21 -0.41
CA ASN A 222 5.70 6.74 0.49
C ASN A 222 4.56 7.46 -0.24
N ASP A 223 3.98 6.82 -1.27
CA ASP A 223 3.07 7.38 -2.24
C ASP A 223 3.70 8.58 -2.98
N PHE A 224 4.95 8.37 -3.42
CA PHE A 224 5.69 9.35 -4.21
C PHE A 224 5.09 9.52 -5.61
N PHE A 225 4.66 8.40 -6.23
CA PHE A 225 3.92 8.38 -7.49
C PHE A 225 2.41 8.20 -7.24
N ASN A 226 1.61 8.64 -8.18
CA ASN A 226 0.15 8.55 -8.03
C ASN A 226 -0.43 7.17 -8.40
N TYR A 227 0.33 6.33 -9.12
CA TYR A 227 -0.05 4.99 -9.55
C TYR A 227 1.17 4.20 -10.03
N ASP A 228 1.07 2.86 -10.11
CA ASP A 228 2.18 1.98 -10.45
C ASP A 228 1.93 1.04 -11.64
N ASN A 229 1.01 1.39 -12.53
CA ASN A 229 0.70 0.58 -13.69
C ASN A 229 0.55 1.40 -14.97
N VAL A 230 0.86 0.77 -16.11
CA VAL A 230 0.81 1.41 -17.45
C VAL A 230 -0.60 1.77 -17.92
N ASN A 231 -1.63 1.26 -17.27
CA ASN A 231 -3.02 1.54 -17.60
C ASN A 231 -3.52 2.86 -16.98
N GLY A 232 -2.71 3.50 -16.11
CA GLY A 232 -3.11 4.73 -15.42
C GLY A 232 -4.35 4.54 -14.54
N THR A 233 -4.35 3.49 -13.73
CA THR A 233 -5.45 3.22 -12.79
C THR A 233 -4.93 3.20 -11.35
N THR A 234 -5.82 3.50 -10.40
CA THR A 234 -5.52 3.25 -8.99
C THR A 234 -5.32 1.76 -8.73
N SER A 235 -4.79 1.39 -7.57
CA SER A 235 -4.67 -0.01 -7.13
C SER A 235 -6.01 -0.78 -7.15
N LYS A 236 -7.15 -0.07 -7.06
CA LYS A 236 -8.51 -0.62 -7.15
C LYS A 236 -9.07 -0.62 -8.57
N GLY A 237 -8.29 -0.21 -9.58
CA GLY A 237 -8.68 -0.22 -10.99
C GLY A 237 -9.49 0.99 -11.45
N THR A 238 -9.62 2.07 -10.65
CA THR A 238 -10.28 3.31 -11.07
C THR A 238 -9.37 4.03 -12.07
N PRO A 239 -9.85 4.32 -13.31
CA PRO A 239 -9.05 5.05 -14.30
C PRO A 239 -8.71 6.46 -13.80
N LEU A 240 -7.48 6.88 -14.05
CA LEU A 240 -6.99 8.24 -13.78
C LEU A 240 -7.01 9.05 -15.06
N VAL A 241 -7.35 10.32 -14.95
CA VAL A 241 -7.43 11.23 -16.09
C VAL A 241 -6.01 11.63 -16.51
N ASP A 242 -5.74 11.57 -17.82
CA ASP A 242 -4.47 12.01 -18.43
C ASP A 242 -3.20 11.37 -17.83
N ALA A 243 -3.29 10.15 -17.34
CA ALA A 243 -2.18 9.42 -16.77
C ALA A 243 -1.04 9.20 -17.79
N ASN A 244 0.18 9.57 -17.45
CA ASN A 244 1.38 9.37 -18.25
C ASN A 244 2.49 8.68 -17.45
N TYR A 245 2.44 7.36 -17.42
CA TYR A 245 3.35 6.49 -16.67
C TYR A 245 4.83 6.79 -16.92
N ARG A 246 5.23 7.02 -18.19
CA ARG A 246 6.64 7.23 -18.56
C ARG A 246 7.17 8.55 -18.05
N ASP A 247 6.42 9.62 -18.25
CA ASP A 247 6.84 10.97 -17.83
C ASP A 247 6.82 11.09 -16.31
N MET A 248 5.84 10.48 -15.64
CA MET A 248 5.75 10.40 -14.19
C MET A 248 7.00 9.72 -13.60
N TYR A 249 7.33 8.51 -14.05
CA TYR A 249 8.49 7.78 -13.52
C TYR A 249 9.82 8.50 -13.81
N LYS A 250 10.00 8.96 -15.06
CA LYS A 250 11.17 9.72 -15.45
C LYS A 250 11.37 10.96 -14.58
N LYS A 251 10.30 11.75 -14.37
CA LYS A 251 10.34 12.94 -13.53
C LYS A 251 10.71 12.59 -12.09
N GLY A 252 10.06 11.58 -11.50
CA GLY A 252 10.36 11.14 -10.14
C GLY A 252 11.81 10.70 -9.95
N LEU A 253 12.35 9.92 -10.89
CA LEU A 253 13.76 9.51 -10.86
C LEU A 253 14.70 10.71 -10.96
N GLU A 254 14.44 11.66 -11.86
CA GLU A 254 15.24 12.89 -12.02
C GLU A 254 15.25 13.72 -10.72
N LEU A 255 14.09 13.88 -10.07
CA LEU A 255 13.94 14.63 -8.82
C LEU A 255 14.75 13.97 -7.69
N GLN A 256 14.65 12.67 -7.52
CA GLN A 256 15.37 11.93 -6.48
C GLN A 256 16.90 11.96 -6.70
N ILE A 257 17.35 11.78 -7.95
CA ILE A 257 18.78 11.91 -8.27
C ILE A 257 19.30 13.31 -7.94
N LYS A 258 18.54 14.36 -8.30
CA LYS A 258 18.91 15.76 -8.00
C LYS A 258 18.98 15.98 -6.49
N ALA A 259 18.00 15.51 -5.73
CA ALA A 259 17.98 15.62 -4.27
C ALA A 259 19.18 14.94 -3.63
N LEU A 260 19.42 13.66 -3.95
CA LEU A 260 20.56 12.90 -3.41
C LEU A 260 21.90 13.59 -3.73
N LYS A 261 22.12 14.00 -4.99
CA LYS A 261 23.33 14.75 -5.37
C LYS A 261 23.46 16.09 -4.60
N THR A 262 22.38 16.72 -4.25
CA THR A 262 22.37 17.92 -3.42
C THR A 262 22.76 17.59 -1.99
N PHE A 263 22.15 16.58 -1.38
CA PHE A 263 22.41 16.16 0.00
C PHE A 263 23.88 15.82 0.25
N LYS A 264 24.54 15.22 -0.73
CA LYS A 264 25.96 14.89 -0.66
C LYS A 264 26.84 16.09 -0.27
N LYS A 265 26.46 17.30 -0.65
CA LYS A 265 27.23 18.52 -0.37
C LYS A 265 27.07 19.02 1.08
N TYR A 266 25.99 18.60 1.74
CA TYR A 266 25.55 19.20 3.00
C TYR A 266 25.65 18.28 4.20
N PHE A 267 25.66 16.94 4.01
CA PHE A 267 25.67 15.96 5.08
C PHE A 267 26.91 15.06 5.01
N ASN A 268 27.35 14.55 6.14
CA ASN A 268 28.43 13.56 6.19
C ASN A 268 27.95 12.15 5.81
N GLN A 269 26.71 11.79 6.20
CA GLN A 269 26.06 10.52 5.87
C GLN A 269 24.60 10.72 5.53
N ILE A 270 24.14 10.00 4.53
CA ILE A 270 22.76 10.03 4.03
C ILE A 270 22.23 8.60 4.12
N HIS A 271 21.30 8.39 5.04
CA HIS A 271 20.64 7.11 5.25
C HIS A 271 19.34 7.10 4.47
N CYS A 272 19.21 6.20 3.51
CA CYS A 272 18.05 6.07 2.64
C CYS A 272 17.20 4.86 3.06
N PHE A 273 15.90 5.08 3.25
CA PHE A 273 14.95 4.05 3.62
C PHE A 273 13.83 3.97 2.58
N LEU A 274 13.54 2.76 2.11
CA LEU A 274 12.35 2.54 1.30
C LEU A 274 11.12 2.50 2.21
N VAL A 275 10.13 3.31 1.94
CA VAL A 275 8.78 3.20 2.49
C VAL A 275 7.82 3.04 1.32
N ALA A 276 7.36 1.81 1.07
CA ALA A 276 6.47 1.54 -0.05
C ALA A 276 5.05 2.07 0.26
N GLY A 277 4.52 2.88 -0.64
CA GLY A 277 3.15 3.38 -0.61
C GLY A 277 2.11 2.33 -1.01
N ASN A 278 0.83 2.67 -0.97
CA ASN A 278 -0.24 1.82 -1.47
C ASN A 278 -0.67 2.15 -2.91
N HIS A 279 -0.28 3.32 -3.43
CA HIS A 279 -0.54 3.73 -4.81
C HIS A 279 0.53 3.23 -5.78
N ASP A 280 1.76 3.07 -5.33
CA ASP A 280 2.95 2.95 -6.17
C ASP A 280 3.98 1.92 -5.68
N GLU A 281 3.52 0.87 -5.01
CA GLU A 281 4.38 -0.13 -4.35
C GLU A 281 5.48 -0.66 -5.28
N ILE A 282 5.16 -1.03 -6.53
CA ILE A 282 6.13 -1.54 -7.51
C ILE A 282 7.10 -0.45 -7.94
N LEU A 283 6.60 0.77 -8.20
CA LEU A 283 7.44 1.88 -8.62
C LEU A 283 8.35 2.38 -7.50
N ASP A 284 7.90 2.39 -6.27
CA ASP A 284 8.72 2.74 -5.11
C ASP A 284 9.90 1.77 -4.96
N TYR A 285 9.66 0.46 -5.05
CA TYR A 285 10.73 -0.54 -5.07
C TYR A 285 11.68 -0.33 -6.25
N THR A 286 11.14 -0.12 -7.45
CA THR A 286 11.92 0.09 -8.67
C THR A 286 12.79 1.34 -8.55
N LEU A 287 12.22 2.44 -8.08
CA LEU A 287 12.93 3.71 -7.85
C LEU A 287 14.05 3.54 -6.84
N TYR A 288 13.76 2.89 -5.71
CA TYR A 288 14.74 2.65 -4.65
C TYR A 288 15.94 1.84 -5.15
N LEU A 289 15.68 0.73 -5.83
CA LEU A 289 16.73 -0.12 -6.39
C LEU A 289 17.55 0.60 -7.46
N HIS A 290 16.93 1.42 -8.30
CA HIS A 290 17.62 2.29 -9.26
C HIS A 290 18.60 3.21 -8.55
N LEU A 291 18.14 3.93 -7.53
CA LEU A 291 18.97 4.87 -6.77
C LEU A 291 20.06 4.13 -6.00
N GLN A 292 19.75 3.01 -5.35
CA GLN A 292 20.72 2.18 -4.65
C GLN A 292 21.86 1.75 -5.61
N GLN A 293 21.52 1.29 -6.81
CA GLN A 293 22.53 0.90 -7.81
C GLN A 293 23.34 2.10 -8.31
N MET A 294 22.71 3.24 -8.59
CA MET A 294 23.38 4.45 -9.06
C MET A 294 24.37 5.03 -8.05
N PHE A 295 24.08 4.91 -6.76
CA PHE A 295 24.91 5.45 -5.67
C PHE A 295 25.71 4.39 -4.91
N SER A 296 25.74 3.13 -5.39
CA SER A 296 26.34 1.97 -4.71
C SER A 296 27.83 2.09 -4.39
N GLU A 297 28.61 2.82 -5.19
CA GLU A 297 30.05 3.01 -4.97
C GLU A 297 30.36 4.16 -4.00
N ASP A 298 29.36 4.97 -3.63
CA ASP A 298 29.57 6.13 -2.79
C ASP A 298 29.19 5.84 -1.33
N ARG A 299 30.20 5.69 -0.48
CA ARG A 299 30.09 5.34 0.94
C ARG A 299 29.40 6.41 1.81
N GLN A 300 29.07 7.57 1.26
CA GLN A 300 28.33 8.61 1.95
C GLN A 300 26.84 8.26 2.05
N TYR A 301 26.36 7.40 1.13
CA TYR A 301 25.00 6.89 1.13
C TYR A 301 24.94 5.51 1.80
N ILE A 302 23.95 5.34 2.65
CA ILE A 302 23.66 4.08 3.34
C ILE A 302 22.23 3.73 3.00
N PHE A 303 22.06 2.80 2.05
CA PHE A 303 20.74 2.30 1.67
C PHE A 303 20.36 1.13 2.57
N ASP A 304 19.15 1.18 3.14
CA ASP A 304 18.57 0.08 3.90
C ASP A 304 18.26 -1.10 2.96
N GLU A 305 18.70 -2.29 3.33
CA GLU A 305 18.48 -3.51 2.55
C GLU A 305 17.20 -4.27 2.96
N ASP A 306 16.50 -3.80 3.97
CA ASP A 306 15.21 -4.38 4.37
C ASP A 306 14.09 -3.82 3.50
N TYR A 307 13.38 -4.67 2.77
CA TYR A 307 12.28 -4.30 1.87
C TYR A 307 10.89 -4.48 2.49
N LYS A 308 10.80 -4.71 3.81
CA LYS A 308 9.49 -4.80 4.49
C LYS A 308 8.78 -3.46 4.51
N LYS A 309 7.44 -3.48 4.54
CA LYS A 309 6.60 -2.27 4.63
C LYS A 309 6.78 -1.49 5.94
N VAL A 310 7.17 -2.18 7.01
CA VAL A 310 7.44 -1.55 8.31
C VAL A 310 8.94 -1.53 8.53
N LYS A 311 9.50 -0.34 8.67
CA LYS A 311 10.92 -0.11 8.87
C LYS A 311 11.20 0.29 10.30
N ALA A 312 12.43 0.05 10.74
CA ALA A 312 12.91 0.57 12.00
C ALA A 312 14.43 0.74 11.99
N PHE A 313 14.91 1.82 12.59
CA PHE A 313 16.33 2.04 12.80
C PHE A 313 16.62 2.72 14.12
N MET A 314 17.87 2.62 14.57
CA MET A 314 18.37 3.30 15.75
C MET A 314 19.26 4.48 15.38
N PHE A 315 19.09 5.60 16.10
CA PHE A 315 20.05 6.69 16.10
C PHE A 315 20.35 7.11 17.54
N GLY A 316 21.46 6.61 18.08
CA GLY A 316 21.75 6.72 19.52
C GLY A 316 20.66 6.05 20.35
N ASP A 317 20.04 6.79 21.28
CA ASP A 317 18.97 6.32 22.16
C ASP A 317 17.57 6.38 21.50
N ASN A 318 17.49 6.74 20.22
CA ASN A 318 16.23 6.91 19.49
C ASN A 318 15.93 5.69 18.62
N ALA A 319 14.79 5.03 18.82
CA ALA A 319 14.19 4.10 17.88
C ALA A 319 13.17 4.83 17.02
N ILE A 320 13.36 4.78 15.70
CA ILE A 320 12.47 5.39 14.73
C ILE A 320 11.83 4.28 13.90
N PHE A 321 10.52 4.21 13.93
CA PHE A 321 9.69 3.25 13.19
C PHE A 321 8.96 3.98 12.06
N LEU A 322 8.87 3.35 10.90
CA LEU A 322 8.30 3.93 9.69
C LEU A 322 7.33 2.97 9.02
N SER A 323 6.24 3.47 8.51
CA SER A 323 5.41 2.82 7.49
C SER A 323 4.66 3.89 6.71
N HIS A 324 4.08 3.52 5.56
CA HIS A 324 3.26 4.46 4.80
C HIS A 324 2.02 4.92 5.61
N GLY A 325 1.29 4.03 6.26
CA GLY A 325 0.09 4.36 7.05
C GLY A 325 -1.16 3.58 6.63
N ASP A 326 -1.10 2.80 5.57
CA ASP A 326 -2.16 1.92 5.08
C ASP A 326 -2.46 0.73 6.03
N ILE A 327 -1.54 0.42 6.94
CA ILE A 327 -1.76 -0.53 8.03
C ILE A 327 -2.46 0.19 9.19
N PRO A 328 -3.60 -0.34 9.73
CA PRO A 328 -4.29 0.31 10.84
C PRO A 328 -3.35 0.61 12.01
N ALA A 329 -3.20 1.89 12.34
CA ALA A 329 -2.17 2.37 13.25
C ALA A 329 -2.21 1.69 14.63
N LYS A 330 -3.39 1.48 15.22
CA LYS A 330 -3.54 0.78 16.51
C LYS A 330 -3.01 -0.65 16.45
N LYS A 331 -3.24 -1.36 15.33
CA LYS A 331 -2.74 -2.72 15.13
C LYS A 331 -1.22 -2.71 15.04
N LEU A 332 -0.67 -1.79 14.25
CA LEU A 332 0.76 -1.72 14.02
C LEU A 332 1.52 -1.28 15.28
N THR A 333 1.11 -0.20 15.94
CA THR A 333 1.79 0.28 17.17
C THR A 333 1.87 -0.77 18.24
N ASN A 334 0.80 -1.58 18.42
CA ASN A 334 0.82 -2.69 19.37
C ASN A 334 1.78 -3.83 18.99
N ALA A 335 2.06 -4.00 17.70
CA ALA A 335 2.95 -5.04 17.19
C ALA A 335 4.43 -4.63 17.17
N LEU A 336 4.76 -3.32 17.22
CA LEU A 336 6.14 -2.83 17.13
C LEU A 336 7.12 -3.47 18.16
N PRO A 337 6.74 -3.67 19.44
CA PRO A 337 7.62 -4.32 20.40
C PRO A 337 7.98 -5.76 20.00
N ASP A 338 7.03 -6.50 19.43
CA ASP A 338 7.23 -7.88 19.01
C ASP A 338 7.98 -7.95 17.67
N MET A 339 7.74 -7.01 16.78
CA MET A 339 8.42 -6.93 15.48
C MET A 339 9.90 -6.52 15.63
N PHE A 340 10.20 -5.63 16.58
CA PHE A 340 11.52 -5.03 16.78
C PHE A 340 11.97 -5.06 18.25
N PRO A 341 12.03 -6.24 18.90
CA PRO A 341 12.20 -6.34 20.36
C PRO A 341 13.50 -5.71 20.86
N ARG A 342 14.59 -5.81 20.08
CA ARG A 342 15.88 -5.19 20.46
C ARG A 342 15.82 -3.67 20.38
N LEU A 343 15.37 -3.11 19.24
CA LEU A 343 15.26 -1.66 19.08
C LEU A 343 14.32 -1.07 20.14
N TRP A 344 13.22 -1.79 20.43
CA TRP A 344 12.28 -1.37 21.46
C TRP A 344 12.89 -1.38 22.87
N GLY A 345 13.63 -2.43 23.20
CA GLY A 345 14.25 -2.60 24.52
C GLY A 345 15.43 -1.66 24.77
N ASP A 346 16.24 -1.44 23.74
CA ASP A 346 17.50 -0.68 23.85
C ASP A 346 17.28 0.83 23.72
N SER A 347 16.12 1.28 23.25
CA SER A 347 15.83 2.69 23.05
C SER A 347 15.25 3.36 24.27
N LYS A 348 15.63 4.64 24.49
CA LYS A 348 15.03 5.53 25.46
C LYS A 348 13.83 6.28 24.88
N TYR A 349 13.95 6.72 23.63
CA TYR A 349 12.92 7.45 22.91
C TYR A 349 12.43 6.64 21.73
N ARG A 350 11.10 6.66 21.46
CA ARG A 350 10.47 5.90 20.39
C ARG A 350 9.53 6.77 19.61
N TYR A 351 9.70 6.73 18.29
CA TYR A 351 8.92 7.54 17.35
C TYR A 351 8.38 6.63 16.25
N TYR A 352 7.11 6.80 15.89
CA TYR A 352 6.51 6.13 14.75
C TYR A 352 5.93 7.16 13.79
N PHE A 353 6.47 7.19 12.58
CA PHE A 353 6.08 8.09 11.50
C PHE A 353 5.26 7.36 10.44
N GLN A 354 4.20 8.02 9.99
CA GLN A 354 3.33 7.57 8.90
C GLN A 354 2.78 8.75 8.10
N GLY A 355 2.36 8.51 6.82
CA GLY A 355 1.60 9.41 5.95
C GLY A 355 0.18 8.92 5.72
N HIS A 356 -0.24 8.80 4.44
CA HIS A 356 -1.46 8.20 3.93
C HIS A 356 -2.76 8.98 4.15
N TYR A 357 -2.93 9.63 5.28
CA TYR A 357 -4.18 10.28 5.65
C TYR A 357 -4.27 11.76 5.25
N HIS A 358 -3.24 12.30 4.62
CA HIS A 358 -3.14 13.70 4.18
C HIS A 358 -3.56 14.71 5.27
N SER A 359 -3.22 14.40 6.51
CA SER A 359 -3.57 15.22 7.68
C SER A 359 -2.57 15.01 8.81
N ASN A 360 -2.24 16.11 9.51
CA ASN A 360 -1.29 16.06 10.61
C ASN A 360 -1.96 15.58 11.92
N MET A 361 -1.27 14.68 12.62
CA MET A 361 -1.68 14.23 13.96
C MET A 361 -0.47 13.77 14.77
N GLU A 362 -0.41 14.21 16.02
CA GLU A 362 0.53 13.71 17.00
C GLU A 362 -0.19 13.02 18.16
N ASP A 363 0.19 11.79 18.46
CA ASP A 363 -0.40 10.99 19.55
C ASP A 363 0.69 10.40 20.45
N LYS A 364 0.64 10.78 21.73
CA LYS A 364 1.54 10.27 22.78
C LYS A 364 0.81 9.41 23.82
N LYS A 365 -0.52 9.22 23.66
CA LYS A 365 -1.37 8.59 24.67
C LYS A 365 -1.77 7.16 24.33
N THR A 366 -1.95 6.86 23.03
CA THR A 366 -2.45 5.55 22.60
C THR A 366 -1.51 4.42 22.98
N MET A 367 -0.19 4.66 22.96
CA MET A 367 0.83 3.72 23.42
C MET A 367 1.85 4.44 24.28
N PRO A 368 1.88 4.17 25.61
CA PRO A 368 2.88 4.77 26.50
C PRO A 368 4.31 4.49 26.04
N GLY A 369 5.13 5.54 25.99
CA GLY A 369 6.54 5.44 25.58
C GLY A 369 6.78 5.43 24.06
N LEU A 370 5.74 5.66 23.25
CA LEU A 370 5.82 5.87 21.82
C LEU A 370 5.16 7.20 21.42
N LYS A 371 5.89 8.06 20.73
CA LYS A 371 5.34 9.23 20.03
C LYS A 371 4.96 8.82 18.61
N ARG A 372 3.66 8.75 18.31
CA ARG A 372 3.15 8.52 16.97
C ARG A 372 2.95 9.85 16.25
N ILE A 373 3.45 9.95 15.04
CA ILE A 373 3.40 11.14 14.20
C ILE A 373 2.81 10.73 12.85
N GLN A 374 1.64 11.28 12.53
CA GLN A 374 1.05 11.23 11.21
C GLN A 374 1.37 12.54 10.51
N GLN A 375 2.05 12.47 9.38
CA GLN A 375 2.47 13.66 8.65
C GLN A 375 1.45 14.04 7.58
N ASP A 376 1.28 15.35 7.40
CA ASP A 376 0.50 15.91 6.29
C ASP A 376 1.35 15.97 5.01
N THR A 377 0.69 16.27 3.91
CA THR A 377 1.31 16.49 2.61
C THR A 377 1.11 17.91 2.13
N MET A 378 2.01 18.40 1.28
CA MET A 378 1.89 19.74 0.68
C MET A 378 1.04 19.78 -0.59
N ILE A 379 0.47 18.65 -1.03
CA ILE A 379 -0.36 18.61 -2.22
C ILE A 379 -1.78 19.15 -1.95
N PRO A 380 -2.45 19.73 -2.95
CA PRO A 380 -3.82 20.23 -2.79
C PRO A 380 -4.83 19.06 -2.69
N THR A 381 -5.99 19.37 -2.11
CA THR A 381 -7.15 18.48 -2.05
C THR A 381 -7.67 18.17 -3.46
N ASP A 382 -7.92 16.92 -3.77
CA ASP A 382 -8.55 16.50 -5.03
C ASP A 382 -10.09 16.38 -4.89
N MET A 383 -10.76 15.98 -5.99
CA MET A 383 -12.21 15.81 -6.01
C MET A 383 -12.69 14.66 -5.12
N TYR A 384 -11.91 13.59 -4.98
CA TYR A 384 -12.27 12.48 -4.10
C TYR A 384 -12.25 12.92 -2.64
N GLU A 385 -11.19 13.59 -2.23
CA GLU A 385 -11.04 14.14 -0.88
C GLU A 385 -12.10 15.21 -0.60
N TYR A 386 -12.34 16.10 -1.57
CA TYR A 386 -13.36 17.15 -1.47
C TYR A 386 -14.75 16.55 -1.25
N ASN A 387 -15.15 15.59 -2.07
CA ASN A 387 -16.45 14.93 -1.98
C ASN A 387 -16.60 14.07 -0.72
N GLY A 388 -15.48 13.51 -0.23
CA GLY A 388 -15.43 12.74 1.02
C GLY A 388 -15.39 13.60 2.29
N GLY A 389 -15.28 14.94 2.15
CA GLY A 389 -15.12 15.84 3.29
C GLY A 389 -13.72 15.79 3.94
N TYR A 390 -12.74 15.17 3.28
CA TYR A 390 -11.35 15.12 3.73
C TYR A 390 -10.61 16.40 3.35
N ILE A 391 -11.13 17.54 3.84
CA ILE A 391 -10.59 18.86 3.51
C ILE A 391 -9.61 19.26 4.61
N ASN A 392 -8.33 19.37 4.27
CA ASN A 392 -7.32 19.98 5.12
C ASN A 392 -6.93 21.34 4.53
N THR A 393 -7.09 22.38 5.31
CA THR A 393 -6.78 23.75 4.90
C THR A 393 -5.31 24.12 5.09
N ILE A 394 -4.61 23.41 5.96
CA ILE A 394 -3.18 23.64 6.22
C ILE A 394 -2.43 22.48 5.55
N LYS A 395 -1.66 22.83 4.52
CA LYS A 395 -0.82 21.90 3.77
C LYS A 395 0.63 22.14 4.17
N GLU A 396 1.25 21.15 4.78
CA GLU A 396 2.59 21.33 5.35
C GLU A 396 3.41 20.03 5.29
N GLN A 397 4.72 20.22 5.24
CA GLN A 397 5.69 19.14 5.41
C GLN A 397 6.51 19.42 6.66
N GLU A 398 6.65 18.43 7.52
CA GLU A 398 7.46 18.53 8.71
C GLU A 398 8.79 17.80 8.54
N LEU A 399 9.86 18.43 9.01
CA LEU A 399 11.20 17.85 9.14
C LEU A 399 11.53 17.80 10.63
N TYR A 400 12.21 16.73 11.06
CA TYR A 400 12.51 16.52 12.48
C TYR A 400 14.01 16.42 12.70
N GLU A 401 14.47 17.01 13.79
CA GLU A 401 15.85 16.93 14.20
C GLU A 401 15.99 16.10 15.48
N PHE A 402 16.94 15.17 15.44
CA PHE A 402 17.25 14.28 16.54
C PHE A 402 18.68 14.45 17.02
N ASP A 403 18.85 14.46 18.35
CA ASP A 403 20.13 14.22 19.01
C ASP A 403 20.21 12.77 19.48
N LYS A 404 21.39 12.15 19.39
CA LYS A 404 21.58 10.73 19.77
C LYS A 404 21.17 10.41 21.20
N LYS A 405 21.29 11.38 22.13
CA LYS A 405 21.04 11.19 23.57
C LYS A 405 19.76 11.85 24.06
N ASP A 406 19.39 12.99 23.45
CA ASP A 406 18.33 13.86 23.96
C ASP A 406 17.01 13.69 23.22
N GLY A 407 16.96 12.83 22.20
CA GLY A 407 15.71 12.56 21.46
C GLY A 407 15.48 13.59 20.37
N GLU A 408 14.20 13.85 20.07
CA GLU A 408 13.77 14.92 19.18
C GLU A 408 14.02 16.28 19.82
N ILE A 409 14.80 17.13 19.16
CA ILE A 409 15.21 18.43 19.68
C ILE A 409 14.69 19.59 18.83
N GLY A 410 14.17 19.34 17.64
CA GLY A 410 13.63 20.36 16.77
C GLY A 410 12.69 19.84 15.71
N THR A 411 11.76 20.70 15.29
CA THR A 411 10.86 20.45 14.15
C THR A 411 10.81 21.67 13.25
N ARG A 412 10.94 21.46 11.95
CA ARG A 412 10.80 22.51 10.93
C ARG A 412 9.56 22.26 10.09
N ILE A 413 8.64 23.22 10.09
CA ILE A 413 7.43 23.18 9.28
C ILE A 413 7.67 23.98 8.00
N LEU A 414 7.37 23.35 6.85
CA LEU A 414 7.40 23.94 5.51
C LEU A 414 5.96 24.05 4.98
N ARG A 415 5.60 25.21 4.46
CA ARG A 415 4.27 25.50 3.89
C ARG A 415 4.37 26.10 2.53
#